data_b4bbe272a548b05f36e56395b24e66cc
#
_entry.id   b4bbe272a548b05f36e56395b24e66cc
#
_cell.length_a   1.000
_cell.length_b   1.000
_cell.length_c   1.000
_cell.angle_alpha   90.00
_cell.angle_beta   90.00
_cell.angle_gamma   90.00
#
_symmetry.space_group_name_H-M   'P 1'
#
loop_
_entity.id
_entity.type
_entity.pdbx_description
1 polymer ?
#
loop_
_entity_poly.entity_id
_entity_poly.type
_entity_poly.pdbx_seq_one_letter_code
_entity_poly.pdbx_strand_id
1 'polypeptide(L)'
;MVRHLITIDDLTEGEIQSIFRVADEFLKDLADPQVPHRVRGAKTEAQGCILATLFYEASTRTRFSFESAMYRLGGQILSSADPKTTSAAKGETIADTVRVLQNYADVIVIRHPCEGAVRVAADYADVPIINAGDGGHEHPTQTLCDLYTLQREKGTLKDLNVLLWGDLRNGRTVHSLVYGLARFGARIIPMPAEGFGLPEHVVRRLAQDYGCTPLSNDEVSRVRGDKFPVDAVYVTPEKPHQRSLFSDVPEKGSEVLKVRLPANALAKIDACYVTRLQRERLPEGASAADSYPVIDAAFLKDRRYRSSSVMHPLPRVEELGYDLDNDERAVYFKQAAYGVPVRMALISALLRIRPDLLGQGPPAKKHPIYTQGTLGCENTRCVTGLSSEQRYLEPRFLIIPEADRLLARCVYCEHDMIPEFVGRLSTRKFEPNRRTFTEIPDDLLLFADEEAALRRGCSPVRQKAGG
;
A
#
# COMPACT_ATOMS: atom_id res chain seq x y z
N MET A 1 -0.43 4.07 -24.77
CA MET A 1 0.47 3.62 -23.67
C MET A 1 -0.28 2.57 -22.86
N VAL A 2 0.39 1.49 -22.49
CA VAL A 2 -0.20 0.44 -21.65
C VAL A 2 -0.42 1.00 -20.25
N ARG A 3 -1.56 0.66 -19.61
CA ARG A 3 -1.87 1.01 -18.23
C ARG A 3 -1.50 -0.17 -17.34
N HIS A 4 -0.80 0.11 -16.25
CA HIS A 4 -0.45 -0.84 -15.19
C HIS A 4 -1.14 -0.43 -13.89
N LEU A 5 -1.20 -1.33 -12.92
CA LEU A 5 -1.59 -1.03 -11.54
C LEU A 5 -0.46 -1.47 -10.61
N ILE A 6 0.47 -0.58 -10.30
CA ILE A 6 1.64 -0.84 -9.47
C ILE A 6 1.43 -0.32 -8.06
N THR A 7 0.89 0.88 -7.94
CA THR A 7 0.50 1.53 -6.68
C THR A 7 -0.95 1.98 -6.78
N ILE A 8 -1.56 2.34 -5.66
CA ILE A 8 -2.92 2.89 -5.68
C ILE A 8 -2.97 4.23 -6.43
N ASP A 9 -1.84 4.91 -6.59
CA ASP A 9 -1.72 6.18 -7.32
C ASP A 9 -1.91 6.04 -8.83
N ASP A 10 -1.82 4.83 -9.36
CA ASP A 10 -2.08 4.61 -10.79
C ASP A 10 -3.57 4.74 -11.17
N LEU A 11 -4.45 4.94 -10.19
CA LEU A 11 -5.88 5.16 -10.38
C LEU A 11 -6.32 6.50 -9.80
N THR A 12 -7.17 7.22 -10.52
CA THR A 12 -7.87 8.40 -10.00
C THR A 12 -9.06 7.98 -9.12
N GLU A 13 -9.61 8.92 -8.31
CA GLU A 13 -10.85 8.67 -7.54
C GLU A 13 -11.99 8.21 -8.45
N GLY A 14 -12.18 8.88 -9.59
CA GLY A 14 -13.24 8.54 -10.55
C GLY A 14 -13.07 7.15 -11.16
N GLU A 15 -11.83 6.73 -11.45
CA GLU A 15 -11.53 5.38 -11.94
C GLU A 15 -11.81 4.32 -10.87
N ILE A 16 -11.45 4.58 -9.60
CA ILE A 16 -11.76 3.69 -8.48
C ILE A 16 -13.28 3.52 -8.35
N GLN A 17 -14.04 4.61 -8.39
CA GLN A 17 -15.50 4.57 -8.32
C GLN A 17 -16.13 3.84 -9.52
N SER A 18 -15.56 4.00 -10.72
CA SER A 18 -16.01 3.27 -11.91
C SER A 18 -15.75 1.77 -11.80
N ILE A 19 -14.56 1.37 -11.27
CA ILE A 19 -14.25 -0.03 -10.96
C ILE A 19 -15.26 -0.59 -9.94
N PHE A 20 -15.59 0.17 -8.88
CA PHE A 20 -16.53 -0.27 -7.85
C PHE A 20 -17.96 -0.44 -8.39
N ARG A 21 -18.42 0.47 -9.24
CA ARG A 21 -19.72 0.34 -9.91
C ARG A 21 -19.83 -0.95 -10.74
N VAL A 22 -18.78 -1.28 -11.50
CA VAL A 22 -18.74 -2.51 -12.28
C VAL A 22 -18.57 -3.75 -11.39
N ALA A 23 -17.81 -3.63 -10.30
CA ALA A 23 -17.73 -4.68 -9.30
C ALA A 23 -19.10 -4.99 -8.66
N ASP A 24 -19.95 -3.98 -8.46
CA ASP A 24 -21.35 -4.19 -8.00
C ASP A 24 -22.19 -4.95 -9.02
N GLU A 25 -21.98 -4.70 -10.32
CA GLU A 25 -22.66 -5.48 -11.38
C GLU A 25 -22.25 -6.95 -11.31
N PHE A 26 -20.94 -7.22 -11.28
CA PHE A 26 -20.42 -8.59 -11.16
C PHE A 26 -20.82 -9.26 -9.83
N LEU A 27 -20.88 -8.52 -8.74
CA LEU A 27 -21.29 -9.05 -7.45
C LEU A 27 -22.76 -9.55 -7.49
N LYS A 28 -23.65 -8.81 -8.14
CA LYS A 28 -25.06 -9.25 -8.34
C LYS A 28 -25.13 -10.57 -9.09
N ASP A 29 -24.37 -10.71 -10.18
CA ASP A 29 -24.33 -11.94 -10.96
C ASP A 29 -23.75 -13.12 -10.16
N LEU A 30 -22.74 -12.85 -9.31
CA LEU A 30 -22.14 -13.86 -8.43
C LEU A 30 -23.08 -14.30 -7.31
N ALA A 31 -23.96 -13.43 -6.85
CA ALA A 31 -24.87 -13.68 -5.74
C ALA A 31 -26.22 -14.26 -6.19
N ASP A 32 -26.54 -14.33 -7.48
CA ASP A 32 -27.83 -14.77 -7.98
C ASP A 32 -28.13 -16.25 -7.59
N PRO A 33 -29.12 -16.46 -6.70
CA PRO A 33 -29.47 -17.81 -6.23
C PRO A 33 -30.15 -18.68 -7.31
N GLN A 34 -30.71 -18.06 -8.35
CA GLN A 34 -31.41 -18.78 -9.44
C GLN A 34 -30.43 -19.40 -10.43
N VAL A 35 -29.18 -18.92 -10.47
CA VAL A 35 -28.13 -19.45 -11.34
C VAL A 35 -27.36 -20.57 -10.61
N PRO A 36 -27.18 -21.74 -11.23
CA PRO A 36 -26.37 -22.82 -10.66
C PRO A 36 -24.99 -22.35 -10.27
N HIS A 37 -24.50 -22.69 -9.06
CA HIS A 37 -23.23 -22.21 -8.51
C HIS A 37 -22.05 -22.32 -9.50
N ARG A 38 -21.97 -23.42 -10.29
CA ARG A 38 -20.90 -23.67 -11.26
C ARG A 38 -20.83 -22.68 -12.43
N VAL A 39 -21.96 -22.01 -12.77
CA VAL A 39 -22.02 -21.02 -13.87
C VAL A 39 -22.35 -19.62 -13.38
N ARG A 40 -22.47 -19.45 -12.06
CA ARG A 40 -22.80 -18.17 -11.44
C ARG A 40 -21.70 -17.15 -11.73
N GLY A 41 -22.09 -16.00 -12.28
CA GLY A 41 -21.17 -14.93 -12.67
C GLY A 41 -20.24 -15.27 -13.85
N ALA A 42 -20.50 -16.36 -14.60
CA ALA A 42 -19.72 -16.67 -15.79
C ALA A 42 -20.02 -15.65 -16.90
N LYS A 43 -18.95 -15.12 -17.50
CA LYS A 43 -18.96 -14.16 -18.60
C LYS A 43 -18.13 -14.71 -19.77
N THR A 44 -18.20 -14.04 -20.89
CA THR A 44 -17.38 -14.32 -22.08
C THR A 44 -16.56 -13.09 -22.49
N GLU A 45 -16.55 -12.06 -21.64
CA GLU A 45 -15.94 -10.77 -21.95
C GLU A 45 -14.43 -10.87 -22.22
N ALA A 46 -13.72 -11.76 -21.50
CA ALA A 46 -12.29 -12.02 -21.70
C ALA A 46 -12.00 -13.29 -22.49
N GLN A 47 -12.95 -13.77 -23.29
CA GLN A 47 -12.74 -14.97 -24.11
C GLN A 47 -11.55 -14.76 -25.06
N GLY A 48 -10.60 -15.69 -25.02
CA GLY A 48 -9.36 -15.64 -25.79
C GLY A 48 -8.21 -14.90 -25.09
N CYS A 49 -8.47 -14.17 -24.01
CA CYS A 49 -7.43 -13.52 -23.22
C CYS A 49 -6.80 -14.47 -22.19
N ILE A 50 -5.52 -14.29 -21.93
CA ILE A 50 -4.73 -15.10 -20.98
C ILE A 50 -4.19 -14.20 -19.88
N LEU A 51 -4.40 -14.59 -18.62
CA LEU A 51 -3.79 -14.00 -17.42
C LEU A 51 -2.60 -14.86 -17.00
N ALA A 52 -1.42 -14.28 -16.84
CA ALA A 52 -0.31 -14.92 -16.14
C ALA A 52 -0.27 -14.51 -14.67
N THR A 53 -0.09 -15.46 -13.74
CA THR A 53 0.14 -15.20 -12.32
C THR A 53 1.52 -15.69 -11.90
N LEU A 54 2.36 -14.73 -11.44
CA LEU A 54 3.71 -14.96 -10.94
C LEU A 54 3.79 -14.63 -9.46
N PHE A 55 3.83 -15.64 -8.61
CA PHE A 55 3.86 -15.47 -7.17
C PHE A 55 5.19 -15.95 -6.60
N TYR A 56 6.13 -15.01 -6.45
CA TYR A 56 7.43 -15.24 -5.80
C TYR A 56 7.32 -15.26 -4.27
N GLU A 57 6.22 -14.75 -3.70
CA GLU A 57 5.83 -14.86 -2.31
C GLU A 57 4.48 -15.55 -2.20
N ALA A 58 4.36 -16.56 -1.33
CA ALA A 58 3.15 -17.37 -1.19
C ALA A 58 1.92 -16.53 -0.82
N SER A 59 0.83 -16.69 -1.56
CA SER A 59 -0.47 -16.08 -1.27
C SER A 59 -1.61 -16.82 -1.96
N THR A 60 -2.22 -17.78 -1.27
CA THR A 60 -3.32 -18.58 -1.79
C THR A 60 -4.54 -17.73 -2.16
N ARG A 61 -4.98 -16.85 -1.24
CA ARG A 61 -6.18 -16.03 -1.44
C ARG A 61 -6.05 -15.08 -2.61
N THR A 62 -4.97 -14.30 -2.66
CA THR A 62 -4.76 -13.29 -3.72
C THR A 62 -4.67 -13.97 -5.08
N ARG A 63 -3.87 -15.06 -5.19
CA ARG A 63 -3.72 -15.81 -6.43
C ARG A 63 -5.05 -16.38 -6.91
N PHE A 64 -5.71 -17.17 -6.09
CA PHE A 64 -6.99 -17.80 -6.46
C PHE A 64 -8.09 -16.77 -6.75
N SER A 65 -8.07 -15.61 -6.10
CA SER A 65 -9.02 -14.56 -6.40
C SER A 65 -8.81 -13.96 -7.80
N PHE A 66 -7.55 -13.74 -8.24
CA PHE A 66 -7.24 -13.32 -9.61
C PHE A 66 -7.58 -14.39 -10.63
N GLU A 67 -7.17 -15.63 -10.36
CA GLU A 67 -7.46 -16.77 -11.23
C GLU A 67 -8.97 -17.01 -11.38
N SER A 68 -9.71 -16.96 -10.25
CA SER A 68 -11.17 -17.06 -10.28
C SER A 68 -11.80 -15.89 -11.06
N ALA A 69 -11.30 -14.67 -10.89
CA ALA A 69 -11.79 -13.49 -11.61
C ALA A 69 -11.63 -13.67 -13.13
N MET A 70 -10.46 -14.13 -13.58
CA MET A 70 -10.19 -14.36 -15.00
C MET A 70 -11.05 -15.49 -15.58
N TYR A 71 -11.17 -16.62 -14.87
CA TYR A 71 -12.07 -17.72 -15.30
C TYR A 71 -13.53 -17.27 -15.40
N ARG A 72 -14.00 -16.44 -14.46
CA ARG A 72 -15.35 -15.90 -14.49
C ARG A 72 -15.60 -14.90 -15.62
N LEU A 73 -14.55 -14.25 -16.11
CA LEU A 73 -14.61 -13.40 -17.30
C LEU A 73 -14.52 -14.23 -18.61
N GLY A 74 -14.32 -15.55 -18.53
CA GLY A 74 -14.22 -16.45 -19.69
C GLY A 74 -12.81 -16.56 -20.28
N GLY A 75 -11.79 -16.01 -19.59
CA GLY A 75 -10.40 -16.08 -20.00
C GLY A 75 -9.68 -17.35 -19.52
N GLN A 76 -8.39 -17.42 -19.84
CA GLN A 76 -7.50 -18.53 -19.49
C GLN A 76 -6.39 -18.07 -18.56
N ILE A 77 -5.67 -19.03 -17.95
CA ILE A 77 -4.67 -18.74 -16.93
C ILE A 77 -3.40 -19.54 -17.18
N LEU A 78 -2.25 -18.85 -17.06
CA LEU A 78 -0.93 -19.44 -16.87
C LEU A 78 -0.48 -19.12 -15.44
N SER A 79 -0.29 -20.13 -14.60
CA SER A 79 0.00 -19.92 -13.17
C SER A 79 1.35 -20.49 -12.78
N SER A 80 2.17 -19.66 -12.09
CA SER A 80 3.39 -20.06 -11.41
C SER A 80 3.35 -19.58 -9.96
N ALA A 81 3.40 -20.55 -9.03
CA ALA A 81 3.23 -20.32 -7.60
C ALA A 81 4.50 -20.55 -6.78
N ASP A 82 5.53 -21.10 -7.39
CA ASP A 82 6.80 -21.39 -6.72
C ASP A 82 7.96 -20.89 -7.56
N PRO A 83 8.71 -19.87 -7.09
CA PRO A 83 9.86 -19.32 -7.80
C PRO A 83 10.96 -20.37 -8.03
N LYS A 84 11.05 -21.40 -7.17
CA LYS A 84 12.03 -22.48 -7.33
C LYS A 84 11.81 -23.32 -8.56
N THR A 85 10.61 -23.34 -9.13
CA THR A 85 10.25 -24.06 -10.35
C THR A 85 10.32 -23.21 -11.61
N THR A 86 10.70 -21.92 -11.46
CA THR A 86 10.84 -20.98 -12.58
C THR A 86 12.31 -20.74 -12.95
N SER A 87 12.55 -20.09 -14.08
CA SER A 87 13.89 -19.65 -14.50
C SER A 87 14.52 -18.65 -13.54
N ALA A 88 13.76 -17.97 -12.69
CA ALA A 88 14.28 -17.12 -11.62
C ALA A 88 15.24 -17.87 -10.68
N ALA A 89 15.00 -19.17 -10.43
CA ALA A 89 15.92 -20.04 -9.68
C ALA A 89 17.30 -20.18 -10.34
N LYS A 90 17.41 -19.87 -11.64
CA LYS A 90 18.66 -19.88 -12.42
C LYS A 90 19.27 -18.49 -12.55
N GLY A 91 18.65 -17.45 -11.91
CA GLY A 91 19.11 -16.06 -11.98
C GLY A 91 18.55 -15.28 -13.17
N GLU A 92 17.42 -15.71 -13.77
CA GLU A 92 16.70 -14.88 -14.74
C GLU A 92 16.17 -13.62 -14.06
N THR A 93 16.33 -12.49 -14.75
CA THR A 93 15.93 -11.18 -14.25
C THR A 93 14.41 -10.98 -14.38
N ILE A 94 13.85 -10.06 -13.59
CA ILE A 94 12.44 -9.68 -13.69
C ILE A 94 12.13 -9.13 -15.10
N ALA A 95 13.06 -8.32 -15.64
CA ALA A 95 12.93 -7.74 -16.97
C ALA A 95 12.84 -8.81 -18.07
N ASP A 96 13.70 -9.84 -18.01
CA ASP A 96 13.68 -10.93 -19.01
C ASP A 96 12.43 -11.78 -18.83
N THR A 97 12.06 -12.11 -17.59
CA THR A 97 10.84 -12.88 -17.29
C THR A 97 9.60 -12.22 -17.91
N VAL A 98 9.39 -10.91 -17.72
CA VAL A 98 8.18 -10.24 -18.25
C VAL A 98 8.22 -10.07 -19.76
N ARG A 99 9.41 -9.84 -20.36
CA ARG A 99 9.59 -9.80 -21.82
C ARG A 99 9.26 -11.12 -22.50
N VAL A 100 9.52 -12.23 -21.85
CA VAL A 100 9.13 -13.56 -22.34
C VAL A 100 7.63 -13.77 -22.17
N LEU A 101 7.11 -13.50 -20.96
CA LEU A 101 5.73 -13.79 -20.61
C LEU A 101 4.71 -12.93 -21.35
N GLN A 102 5.03 -11.70 -21.74
CA GLN A 102 4.15 -10.85 -22.54
C GLN A 102 3.83 -11.44 -23.93
N ASN A 103 4.61 -12.43 -24.40
CA ASN A 103 4.30 -13.17 -25.62
C ASN A 103 3.31 -14.33 -25.38
N TYR A 104 3.03 -14.66 -24.11
CA TYR A 104 2.17 -15.77 -23.72
C TYR A 104 0.89 -15.32 -23.02
N ALA A 105 0.84 -14.09 -22.51
CA ALA A 105 -0.27 -13.57 -21.74
C ALA A 105 -0.58 -12.12 -22.08
N ASP A 106 -1.86 -11.75 -21.96
CA ASP A 106 -2.37 -10.40 -22.22
C ASP A 106 -2.33 -9.49 -20.98
N VAL A 107 -2.22 -10.07 -19.79
CA VAL A 107 -2.06 -9.38 -18.51
C VAL A 107 -1.26 -10.24 -17.55
N ILE A 108 -0.38 -9.61 -16.75
CA ILE A 108 0.48 -10.32 -15.81
C ILE A 108 0.24 -9.79 -14.40
N VAL A 109 -0.05 -10.69 -13.45
CA VAL A 109 -0.18 -10.40 -12.03
C VAL A 109 1.09 -10.89 -11.32
N ILE A 110 1.76 -9.98 -10.60
CA ILE A 110 3.02 -10.30 -9.93
C ILE A 110 2.91 -10.02 -8.44
N ARG A 111 3.37 -10.99 -7.62
CA ARG A 111 3.65 -10.82 -6.21
C ARG A 111 5.11 -11.13 -5.93
N HIS A 112 5.85 -10.19 -5.33
CA HIS A 112 7.29 -10.30 -5.15
C HIS A 112 7.71 -9.90 -3.72
N PRO A 113 8.74 -10.55 -3.12
CA PRO A 113 9.22 -10.17 -1.79
C PRO A 113 10.00 -8.85 -1.76
N CYS A 114 10.60 -8.42 -2.89
CA CYS A 114 11.38 -7.18 -2.96
C CYS A 114 10.53 -6.00 -3.38
N GLU A 115 10.72 -4.89 -2.69
CA GLU A 115 10.02 -3.63 -2.92
C GLU A 115 10.44 -3.00 -4.23
N GLY A 116 9.47 -2.60 -5.06
CA GLY A 116 9.69 -2.03 -6.38
C GLY A 116 9.91 -3.03 -7.52
N ALA A 117 9.94 -4.34 -7.22
CA ALA A 117 10.10 -5.38 -8.25
C ALA A 117 9.02 -5.31 -9.33
N VAL A 118 7.78 -5.01 -8.93
CA VAL A 118 6.65 -4.91 -9.86
C VAL A 118 6.73 -3.64 -10.72
N ARG A 119 7.35 -2.57 -10.22
CA ARG A 119 7.65 -1.38 -11.03
C ARG A 119 8.65 -1.70 -12.13
N VAL A 120 9.70 -2.46 -11.81
CA VAL A 120 10.65 -2.95 -12.82
C VAL A 120 9.92 -3.77 -13.88
N ALA A 121 9.05 -4.71 -13.48
CA ALA A 121 8.26 -5.47 -14.42
C ALA A 121 7.45 -4.59 -15.37
N ALA A 122 6.82 -3.53 -14.85
CA ALA A 122 6.03 -2.60 -15.65
C ALA A 122 6.88 -1.77 -16.63
N ASP A 123 8.12 -1.41 -16.25
CA ASP A 123 9.03 -0.65 -17.11
C ASP A 123 9.48 -1.46 -18.36
N TYR A 124 9.37 -2.80 -18.32
CA TYR A 124 9.82 -3.70 -19.39
C TYR A 124 8.70 -4.49 -20.07
N ALA A 125 7.44 -4.28 -19.70
CA ALA A 125 6.30 -4.99 -20.26
C ALA A 125 5.46 -4.12 -21.20
N ASP A 126 5.06 -4.69 -22.33
CA ASP A 126 4.11 -4.11 -23.29
C ASP A 126 2.66 -4.56 -23.02
N VAL A 127 2.43 -5.36 -21.96
CA VAL A 127 1.10 -5.78 -21.49
C VAL A 127 0.86 -5.25 -20.07
N PRO A 128 -0.40 -5.11 -19.63
CA PRO A 128 -0.72 -4.66 -18.28
C PRO A 128 -0.05 -5.52 -17.19
N ILE A 129 0.58 -4.85 -16.21
CA ILE A 129 1.11 -5.46 -15.00
C ILE A 129 0.23 -5.05 -13.81
N ILE A 130 -0.11 -6.01 -12.96
CA ILE A 130 -0.86 -5.81 -11.72
C ILE A 130 0.00 -6.22 -10.53
N ASN A 131 0.20 -5.28 -9.59
CA ASN A 131 0.88 -5.54 -8.33
C ASN A 131 -0.05 -6.28 -7.35
N ALA A 132 0.28 -7.52 -7.03
CA ALA A 132 -0.40 -8.35 -6.02
C ALA A 132 0.34 -8.36 -4.67
N GLY A 133 1.20 -7.37 -4.45
CA GLY A 133 2.02 -7.13 -3.26
C GLY A 133 3.51 -7.24 -3.55
N ASP A 134 4.27 -6.19 -3.24
CA ASP A 134 5.73 -6.15 -3.36
C ASP A 134 6.39 -5.81 -2.01
N GLY A 135 6.83 -6.82 -1.32
CA GLY A 135 7.50 -6.69 -0.03
C GLY A 135 6.67 -5.96 1.02
N GLY A 136 7.24 -4.93 1.61
CA GLY A 136 6.59 -4.03 2.58
C GLY A 136 6.02 -2.76 1.94
N HIS A 137 6.14 -2.59 0.64
CA HIS A 137 5.84 -1.37 -0.09
C HIS A 137 4.33 -1.21 -0.35
N GLU A 138 3.76 -1.86 -1.37
CA GLU A 138 2.38 -1.64 -1.79
C GLU A 138 1.61 -2.94 -2.05
N HIS A 139 0.29 -2.87 -1.85
CA HIS A 139 -0.65 -3.91 -2.28
C HIS A 139 -1.95 -3.27 -2.79
N PRO A 140 -1.92 -2.58 -3.95
CA PRO A 140 -3.02 -1.74 -4.42
C PRO A 140 -4.34 -2.51 -4.57
N THR A 141 -4.28 -3.79 -4.94
CA THR A 141 -5.51 -4.59 -5.09
C THR A 141 -6.13 -5.00 -3.76
N GLN A 142 -5.36 -5.07 -2.66
CA GLN A 142 -5.91 -5.21 -1.32
C GLN A 142 -6.56 -3.89 -0.89
N THR A 143 -5.90 -2.77 -1.14
CA THR A 143 -6.47 -1.44 -0.88
C THR A 143 -7.80 -1.25 -1.59
N LEU A 144 -7.92 -1.63 -2.87
CA LEU A 144 -9.19 -1.58 -3.59
C LEU A 144 -10.28 -2.45 -2.92
N CYS A 145 -9.93 -3.67 -2.47
CA CYS A 145 -10.88 -4.54 -1.78
C CYS A 145 -11.31 -3.95 -0.44
N ASP A 146 -10.40 -3.33 0.29
CA ASP A 146 -10.68 -2.72 1.59
C ASP A 146 -11.58 -1.48 1.44
N LEU A 147 -11.24 -0.60 0.49
CA LEU A 147 -12.06 0.57 0.15
C LEU A 147 -13.45 0.16 -0.34
N TYR A 148 -13.53 -0.84 -1.22
CA TYR A 148 -14.81 -1.37 -1.69
C TYR A 148 -15.66 -1.92 -0.54
N THR A 149 -15.04 -2.65 0.38
CA THR A 149 -15.74 -3.17 1.57
C THR A 149 -16.24 -2.04 2.46
N LEU A 150 -15.38 -1.05 2.76
CA LEU A 150 -15.77 0.14 3.53
C LEU A 150 -16.92 0.89 2.86
N GLN A 151 -16.88 1.08 1.55
CA GLN A 151 -17.96 1.74 0.82
C GLN A 151 -19.26 0.95 0.88
N ARG A 152 -19.21 -0.38 0.78
CA ARG A 152 -20.38 -1.26 0.89
C ARG A 152 -21.01 -1.22 2.28
N GLU A 153 -20.18 -1.26 3.33
CA GLU A 153 -20.64 -1.33 4.72
C GLU A 153 -21.02 0.06 5.28
N LYS A 154 -20.33 1.11 4.86
CA LYS A 154 -20.52 2.49 5.35
C LYS A 154 -21.41 3.34 4.43
N GLY A 155 -21.54 2.99 3.16
CA GLY A 155 -22.24 3.74 2.11
C GLY A 155 -21.43 4.86 1.45
N THR A 156 -20.31 5.28 2.05
CA THR A 156 -19.43 6.34 1.52
C THR A 156 -18.00 6.13 1.93
N LEU A 157 -17.06 6.64 1.12
CA LEU A 157 -15.65 6.78 1.48
C LEU A 157 -15.24 8.22 1.77
N LYS A 158 -16.14 9.19 1.48
CA LYS A 158 -15.82 10.61 1.57
C LYS A 158 -15.71 11.08 3.01
N ASP A 159 -14.66 11.84 3.29
CA ASP A 159 -14.43 12.58 4.53
C ASP A 159 -14.44 11.74 5.81
N LEU A 160 -14.07 10.46 5.71
CA LEU A 160 -14.01 9.56 6.86
C LEU A 160 -12.91 9.98 7.84
N ASN A 161 -13.19 9.88 9.13
CA ASN A 161 -12.21 10.00 10.19
C ASN A 161 -11.68 8.62 10.56
N VAL A 162 -10.44 8.30 10.19
CA VAL A 162 -9.87 6.97 10.35
C VAL A 162 -8.75 6.99 11.38
N LEU A 163 -8.96 6.28 12.48
CA LEU A 163 -7.98 6.07 13.53
C LEU A 163 -7.07 4.90 13.14
N LEU A 164 -5.77 5.16 13.07
CA LEU A 164 -4.75 4.15 12.83
C LEU A 164 -4.03 3.85 14.13
N TRP A 165 -3.98 2.59 14.50
CA TRP A 165 -3.49 2.16 15.78
C TRP A 165 -2.37 1.13 15.71
N GLY A 166 -1.37 1.23 16.62
CA GLY A 166 -0.34 0.22 16.85
C GLY A 166 0.91 0.40 15.99
N ASP A 167 1.43 -0.66 15.37
CA ASP A 167 2.61 -0.60 14.50
C ASP A 167 2.25 -0.03 13.13
N LEU A 168 2.38 1.26 12.98
CA LEU A 168 2.15 1.95 11.70
C LEU A 168 3.41 1.98 10.82
N ARG A 169 4.58 1.61 11.37
CA ARG A 169 5.86 1.66 10.67
C ARG A 169 6.04 0.51 9.70
N ASN A 170 5.66 -0.71 10.11
CA ASN A 170 5.94 -1.94 9.36
C ASN A 170 4.72 -2.48 8.59
N GLY A 171 3.57 -1.83 8.70
CA GLY A 171 2.31 -2.27 8.13
C GLY A 171 2.12 -1.86 6.67
N ARG A 172 2.56 -2.67 5.68
CA ARG A 172 2.35 -2.36 4.24
C ARG A 172 0.90 -2.07 3.88
N THR A 173 -0.05 -2.77 4.50
CA THR A 173 -1.48 -2.55 4.26
C THR A 173 -1.94 -1.19 4.77
N VAL A 174 -1.36 -0.70 5.87
CA VAL A 174 -1.59 0.67 6.37
C VAL A 174 -1.11 1.69 5.34
N HIS A 175 0.11 1.54 4.82
CA HIS A 175 0.71 2.50 3.90
C HIS A 175 -0.11 2.67 2.62
N SER A 176 -0.47 1.57 1.96
CA SER A 176 -1.33 1.62 0.77
C SER A 176 -2.73 2.14 1.08
N LEU A 177 -3.31 1.75 2.23
CA LEU A 177 -4.66 2.12 2.61
C LEU A 177 -4.79 3.62 2.89
N VAL A 178 -3.80 4.24 3.57
CA VAL A 178 -3.86 5.68 3.88
C VAL A 178 -3.84 6.55 2.63
N TYR A 179 -3.11 6.14 1.58
CA TYR A 179 -3.14 6.84 0.30
C TYR A 179 -4.51 6.70 -0.39
N GLY A 180 -5.06 5.48 -0.37
CA GLY A 180 -6.40 5.24 -0.88
C GLY A 180 -7.47 6.06 -0.16
N LEU A 181 -7.43 6.11 1.18
CA LEU A 181 -8.37 6.89 2.01
C LEU A 181 -8.19 8.40 1.81
N ALA A 182 -6.94 8.89 1.81
CA ALA A 182 -6.64 10.30 1.62
C ALA A 182 -7.19 10.83 0.28
N ARG A 183 -7.21 10.00 -0.77
CA ARG A 183 -7.80 10.32 -2.06
C ARG A 183 -9.28 10.66 -2.01
N PHE A 184 -10.00 10.10 -1.03
CA PHE A 184 -11.41 10.39 -0.75
C PHE A 184 -11.61 11.44 0.35
N GLY A 185 -10.58 12.22 0.68
CA GLY A 185 -10.67 13.29 1.67
C GLY A 185 -10.66 12.81 3.13
N ALA A 186 -10.30 11.54 3.40
CA ALA A 186 -10.27 11.03 4.75
C ALA A 186 -9.25 11.77 5.62
N ARG A 187 -9.61 11.99 6.90
CA ARG A 187 -8.71 12.48 7.93
C ARG A 187 -8.03 11.30 8.60
N ILE A 188 -6.72 11.32 8.60
CA ILE A 188 -5.90 10.25 9.19
C ILE A 188 -5.49 10.67 10.60
N ILE A 189 -5.83 9.83 11.57
CA ILE A 189 -5.56 10.03 13.00
C ILE A 189 -4.58 8.95 13.45
N PRO A 190 -3.26 9.20 13.41
CA PRO A 190 -2.29 8.20 13.81
C PRO A 190 -2.20 8.12 15.34
N MET A 191 -2.31 6.91 15.87
CA MET A 191 -2.04 6.57 17.27
C MET A 191 -1.03 5.42 17.34
N PRO A 192 0.23 5.67 17.00
CA PRO A 192 1.23 4.64 16.96
C PRO A 192 1.63 4.15 18.36
N ALA A 193 2.04 2.89 18.44
CA ALA A 193 2.87 2.42 19.52
C ALA A 193 4.19 3.20 19.55
N GLU A 194 4.84 3.29 20.72
CA GLU A 194 6.09 4.03 20.88
C GLU A 194 7.18 3.53 19.91
N GLY A 195 7.72 4.44 19.10
CA GLY A 195 8.72 4.13 18.07
C GLY A 195 8.15 3.52 16.77
N PHE A 196 6.82 3.38 16.62
CA PHE A 196 6.16 2.77 15.47
C PHE A 196 5.25 3.73 14.70
N GLY A 197 5.59 5.01 14.66
CA GLY A 197 4.88 6.01 13.87
C GLY A 197 4.86 5.68 12.37
N LEU A 198 3.94 6.32 11.65
CA LEU A 198 3.99 6.30 10.18
C LEU A 198 5.37 6.77 9.72
N PRO A 199 5.98 6.09 8.74
CA PRO A 199 7.24 6.53 8.17
C PRO A 199 7.16 7.96 7.63
N GLU A 200 8.23 8.75 7.80
CA GLU A 200 8.26 10.14 7.36
C GLU A 200 7.91 10.30 5.87
N HIS A 201 8.37 9.39 5.01
CA HIS A 201 8.05 9.41 3.59
C HIS A 201 6.55 9.22 3.32
N VAL A 202 5.84 8.43 4.14
CA VAL A 202 4.37 8.27 4.04
C VAL A 202 3.68 9.57 4.44
N VAL A 203 4.07 10.15 5.58
CA VAL A 203 3.49 11.42 6.07
C VAL A 203 3.71 12.53 5.06
N ARG A 204 4.94 12.65 4.53
CA ARG A 204 5.31 13.65 3.53
C ARG A 204 4.51 13.49 2.25
N ARG A 205 4.38 12.26 1.77
CA ARG A 205 3.60 11.97 0.55
C ARG A 205 2.12 12.27 0.74
N LEU A 206 1.53 11.94 1.89
CA LEU A 206 0.15 12.31 2.22
C LEU A 206 -0.06 13.83 2.12
N ALA A 207 0.87 14.62 2.67
CA ALA A 207 0.78 16.07 2.64
C ALA A 207 0.98 16.63 1.22
N GLN A 208 1.99 16.17 0.49
CA GLN A 208 2.39 16.72 -0.82
C GLN A 208 1.47 16.29 -1.97
N ASP A 209 1.12 15.00 -2.02
CA ASP A 209 0.40 14.43 -3.17
C ASP A 209 -1.13 14.47 -2.98
N TYR A 210 -1.61 14.50 -1.72
CA TYR A 210 -3.03 14.41 -1.38
C TYR A 210 -3.56 15.61 -0.59
N GLY A 211 -2.69 16.53 -0.15
CA GLY A 211 -3.10 17.61 0.76
C GLY A 211 -3.61 17.10 2.11
N CYS A 212 -3.29 15.86 2.48
CA CYS A 212 -3.72 15.21 3.70
C CYS A 212 -2.56 15.19 4.70
N THR A 213 -2.59 16.07 5.70
CA THR A 213 -1.65 16.03 6.81
C THR A 213 -2.27 15.18 7.93
N PRO A 214 -1.64 14.06 8.34
CA PRO A 214 -2.09 13.30 9.49
C PRO A 214 -2.17 14.18 10.73
N LEU A 215 -3.26 14.06 11.50
CA LEU A 215 -3.46 14.90 12.68
C LEU A 215 -2.38 14.64 13.74
N SER A 216 -1.77 15.71 14.25
CA SER A 216 -0.87 15.65 15.38
C SER A 216 -1.63 15.36 16.69
N ASN A 217 -0.93 14.86 17.71
CA ASN A 217 -1.52 14.62 19.02
C ASN A 217 -2.16 15.90 19.63
N ASP A 218 -1.55 17.06 19.36
CA ASP A 218 -2.07 18.34 19.85
C ASP A 218 -3.36 18.75 19.12
N GLU A 219 -3.46 18.51 17.83
CA GLU A 219 -4.67 18.76 17.05
C GLU A 219 -5.79 17.84 17.48
N VAL A 220 -5.52 16.55 17.65
CA VAL A 220 -6.48 15.58 18.17
C VAL A 220 -6.99 15.99 19.56
N SER A 221 -6.11 16.48 20.44
CA SER A 221 -6.48 16.94 21.78
C SER A 221 -7.33 18.22 21.79
N ARG A 222 -7.22 19.06 20.76
CA ARG A 222 -7.99 20.31 20.61
C ARG A 222 -9.38 20.07 20.00
N VAL A 223 -9.56 18.94 19.32
CA VAL A 223 -10.87 18.61 18.73
C VAL A 223 -11.81 18.15 19.83
N ARG A 224 -12.79 18.98 20.18
CA ARG A 224 -13.77 18.68 21.21
C ARG A 224 -14.92 17.81 20.68
N GLY A 225 -15.06 16.65 21.23
CA GLY A 225 -16.22 15.81 21.43
C GLY A 225 -17.04 15.46 20.21
N ASP A 226 -18.26 15.88 20.22
CA ASP A 226 -19.32 15.55 19.25
C ASP A 226 -19.03 16.00 17.81
N LYS A 227 -18.01 16.84 17.60
CA LYS A 227 -17.63 17.36 16.29
C LYS A 227 -16.56 16.56 15.57
N PHE A 228 -16.03 15.50 16.19
CA PHE A 228 -14.99 14.67 15.61
C PHE A 228 -15.27 13.18 15.84
N PRO A 229 -16.29 12.63 15.18
CA PRO A 229 -16.56 11.20 15.26
C PRO A 229 -15.44 10.41 14.58
N VAL A 230 -15.02 9.27 15.15
CA VAL A 230 -14.18 8.29 14.49
C VAL A 230 -15.10 7.32 13.75
N ASP A 231 -14.96 7.25 12.43
CA ASP A 231 -15.78 6.39 11.58
C ASP A 231 -15.24 4.97 11.50
N ALA A 232 -13.91 4.84 11.41
CA ALA A 232 -13.23 3.55 11.32
C ALA A 232 -11.99 3.52 12.19
N VAL A 233 -11.73 2.36 12.80
CA VAL A 233 -10.50 2.07 13.53
C VAL A 233 -9.73 0.99 12.78
N TYR A 234 -8.49 1.28 12.44
CA TYR A 234 -7.57 0.32 11.83
C TYR A 234 -6.54 -0.12 12.89
N VAL A 235 -6.55 -1.39 13.22
CA VAL A 235 -5.75 -1.97 14.30
C VAL A 235 -4.63 -2.81 13.73
N THR A 236 -3.39 -2.44 14.05
CA THR A 236 -2.18 -3.21 13.76
C THR A 236 -1.59 -3.76 15.05
N PRO A 237 -0.75 -4.83 14.98
CA PRO A 237 -0.09 -5.37 16.14
C PRO A 237 0.77 -4.33 16.88
N GLU A 238 0.74 -4.38 18.22
CA GLU A 238 1.67 -3.68 19.08
C GLU A 238 2.82 -4.60 19.52
N LYS A 239 3.88 -4.04 20.10
CA LYS A 239 4.95 -4.84 20.71
C LYS A 239 4.46 -5.60 21.94
N PRO A 240 5.07 -6.78 22.27
CA PRO A 240 4.63 -7.67 23.35
C PRO A 240 4.56 -7.07 24.75
N HIS A 241 5.05 -5.86 24.99
CA HIS A 241 5.10 -5.22 26.30
C HIS A 241 4.13 -4.05 26.51
N GLN A 242 3.35 -3.69 25.49
CA GLN A 242 2.32 -2.67 25.64
C GLN A 242 0.96 -3.34 25.76
N ARG A 243 0.28 -3.12 26.90
CA ARG A 243 -1.10 -3.57 27.08
C ARG A 243 -1.96 -3.03 25.96
N SER A 244 -2.76 -3.93 25.42
CA SER A 244 -3.71 -3.60 24.35
C SER A 244 -4.65 -2.51 24.81
N LEU A 245 -4.80 -1.48 24.02
CA LEU A 245 -5.73 -0.40 24.24
C LEU A 245 -7.20 -0.86 24.28
N PHE A 246 -7.52 -1.97 23.62
CA PHE A 246 -8.86 -2.51 23.65
C PHE A 246 -9.17 -3.26 24.96
N SER A 247 -8.16 -3.87 25.59
CA SER A 247 -8.32 -4.50 26.91
C SER A 247 -8.38 -3.46 28.04
N ASP A 248 -7.72 -2.32 27.86
CA ASP A 248 -7.64 -1.24 28.83
C ASP A 248 -8.57 -0.05 28.50
N VAL A 249 -9.50 -0.23 27.53
CA VAL A 249 -10.59 0.76 27.37
C VAL A 249 -11.64 0.44 28.46
N PRO A 250 -11.48 0.96 29.69
CA PRO A 250 -12.52 0.83 30.71
C PRO A 250 -13.77 1.47 30.14
N GLU A 251 -14.91 1.17 30.69
CA GLU A 251 -16.17 1.84 30.34
C GLU A 251 -16.07 3.39 30.29
N LYS A 252 -14.96 3.94 30.77
CA LYS A 252 -14.61 5.37 30.79
C LYS A 252 -13.45 5.76 29.85
N GLY A 253 -12.99 4.88 28.95
CA GLY A 253 -11.86 5.12 28.04
C GLY A 253 -10.48 5.04 28.74
N SER A 254 -9.46 4.43 28.09
CA SER A 254 -8.10 4.37 28.65
C SER A 254 -7.54 5.79 28.85
N GLU A 255 -6.64 5.97 29.81
CA GLU A 255 -6.01 7.27 30.03
C GLU A 255 -5.25 7.75 28.79
N VAL A 256 -4.69 6.84 28.00
CA VAL A 256 -4.03 7.13 26.73
C VAL A 256 -5.02 7.66 25.69
N LEU A 257 -6.21 7.06 25.59
CA LEU A 257 -7.29 7.57 24.72
C LEU A 257 -7.91 8.85 25.27
N LYS A 258 -8.05 9.00 26.59
CA LYS A 258 -8.53 10.22 27.22
C LYS A 258 -7.64 11.42 26.97
N VAL A 259 -6.32 11.21 26.90
CA VAL A 259 -5.35 12.28 26.63
C VAL A 259 -5.35 12.69 25.15
N ARG A 260 -5.69 11.78 24.24
CA ARG A 260 -5.54 11.98 22.79
C ARG A 260 -6.84 12.14 22.01
N LEU A 261 -7.90 11.44 22.43
CA LEU A 261 -9.23 11.58 21.81
C LEU A 261 -10.28 11.88 22.87
N PRO A 262 -11.18 12.83 22.63
CA PRO A 262 -12.34 13.05 23.50
C PRO A 262 -13.16 11.76 23.63
N ALA A 263 -13.66 11.47 24.84
CA ALA A 263 -14.40 10.21 25.10
C ALA A 263 -15.61 9.99 24.17
N ASN A 264 -16.26 11.05 23.73
CA ASN A 264 -17.37 11.02 22.78
C ASN A 264 -16.94 10.85 21.30
N ALA A 265 -15.66 11.09 20.93
CA ALA A 265 -15.14 10.77 19.61
C ALA A 265 -15.22 9.27 19.31
N LEU A 266 -15.24 8.42 20.34
CA LEU A 266 -15.38 6.98 20.25
C LEU A 266 -16.82 6.51 20.59
N ALA A 267 -17.83 7.39 20.55
CA ALA A 267 -19.19 7.03 20.94
C ALA A 267 -19.81 5.98 20.02
N LYS A 268 -19.40 5.96 18.74
CA LYS A 268 -19.84 4.99 17.73
C LYS A 268 -18.70 4.77 16.74
N ILE A 269 -18.38 3.52 16.46
CA ILE A 269 -17.40 3.12 15.45
C ILE A 269 -18.13 2.26 14.42
N ASP A 270 -18.08 2.65 13.16
CA ASP A 270 -18.81 1.96 12.10
C ASP A 270 -18.00 0.84 11.44
N ALA A 271 -16.66 0.89 11.51
CA ALA A 271 -15.81 -0.18 11.02
C ALA A 271 -14.62 -0.41 11.96
N CYS A 272 -14.33 -1.67 12.24
CA CYS A 272 -13.14 -2.12 12.96
C CYS A 272 -12.34 -3.05 12.05
N TYR A 273 -11.21 -2.56 11.53
CA TYR A 273 -10.33 -3.34 10.67
C TYR A 273 -9.13 -3.83 11.47
N VAL A 274 -9.01 -5.13 11.61
CA VAL A 274 -7.97 -5.78 12.41
C VAL A 274 -7.02 -6.52 11.48
N THR A 275 -5.72 -6.46 11.73
CA THR A 275 -4.71 -7.19 10.95
C THR A 275 -4.09 -8.31 11.76
N ARG A 276 -3.55 -9.31 11.08
CA ARG A 276 -2.88 -10.45 11.68
C ARG A 276 -1.66 -10.02 12.48
N LEU A 277 -1.48 -10.63 13.66
CA LEU A 277 -0.21 -10.58 14.38
C LEU A 277 0.86 -11.33 13.56
N GLN A 278 1.94 -10.63 13.23
CA GLN A 278 3.06 -11.20 12.46
C GLN A 278 4.03 -11.90 13.41
N ARG A 279 3.72 -13.15 13.82
CA ARG A 279 4.55 -13.93 14.76
C ARG A 279 5.98 -14.11 14.29
N GLU A 280 6.20 -14.17 12.99
CA GLU A 280 7.51 -14.24 12.34
C GLU A 280 8.41 -13.02 12.63
N ARG A 281 7.85 -11.96 13.20
CA ARG A 281 8.57 -10.74 13.59
C ARG A 281 8.71 -10.57 15.10
N LEU A 282 8.14 -11.48 15.88
CA LEU A 282 8.25 -11.45 17.32
C LEU A 282 9.60 -12.07 17.76
N PRO A 283 10.22 -11.60 18.86
CA PRO A 283 11.37 -12.26 19.47
C PRO A 283 11.02 -13.70 19.86
N GLU A 284 11.99 -14.62 19.78
CA GLU A 284 11.81 -15.99 20.27
C GLU A 284 11.35 -15.99 21.73
N GLY A 285 10.28 -16.74 22.02
CA GLY A 285 9.70 -16.86 23.36
C GLY A 285 8.67 -15.79 23.75
N ALA A 286 8.36 -14.83 22.88
CA ALA A 286 7.29 -13.87 23.15
C ALA A 286 5.91 -14.54 23.03
N SER A 287 5.07 -14.40 24.08
CA SER A 287 3.68 -14.85 24.03
C SER A 287 2.84 -13.88 23.20
N ALA A 288 2.12 -14.39 22.22
CA ALA A 288 1.23 -13.58 21.40
C ALA A 288 -0.02 -13.11 22.16
N ALA A 289 -0.42 -13.85 23.19
CA ALA A 289 -1.64 -13.60 23.97
C ALA A 289 -1.59 -12.29 24.80
N ASP A 290 -0.37 -11.85 25.16
CA ASP A 290 -0.20 -10.68 26.03
C ASP A 290 -0.13 -9.35 25.27
N SER A 291 -0.18 -9.37 23.94
CA SER A 291 0.20 -8.19 23.11
C SER A 291 -0.84 -7.73 22.10
N TYR A 292 -1.97 -8.43 21.97
CA TYR A 292 -2.95 -8.12 20.94
C TYR A 292 -4.39 -8.36 21.41
N PRO A 293 -5.31 -7.42 21.13
CA PRO A 293 -6.71 -7.61 21.50
C PRO A 293 -7.32 -8.73 20.68
N VAL A 294 -8.03 -9.63 21.33
CA VAL A 294 -8.92 -10.56 20.65
C VAL A 294 -10.25 -9.86 20.43
N ILE A 295 -10.63 -9.74 19.17
CA ILE A 295 -11.97 -9.27 18.80
C ILE A 295 -12.89 -10.49 18.75
N ASP A 296 -13.75 -10.60 19.74
CA ASP A 296 -14.71 -11.69 19.92
C ASP A 296 -16.12 -11.16 20.14
N ALA A 297 -17.07 -12.04 20.38
CA ALA A 297 -18.45 -11.65 20.67
C ALA A 297 -18.59 -10.84 21.96
N ALA A 298 -17.70 -11.03 22.94
CA ALA A 298 -17.68 -10.25 24.17
C ALA A 298 -17.22 -8.82 23.92
N PHE A 299 -16.17 -8.64 23.12
CA PHE A 299 -15.70 -7.33 22.66
C PHE A 299 -16.81 -6.54 21.95
N LEU A 300 -17.56 -7.18 21.07
CA LEU A 300 -18.64 -6.54 20.30
C LEU A 300 -19.91 -6.25 21.11
N LYS A 301 -20.00 -6.61 22.42
CA LYS A 301 -21.07 -6.17 23.32
C LYS A 301 -20.94 -4.71 23.73
N ASP A 302 -19.73 -4.13 23.65
CA ASP A 302 -19.53 -2.72 23.94
C ASP A 302 -20.36 -1.88 22.96
N ARG A 303 -21.10 -0.90 23.51
CA ARG A 303 -22.02 -0.03 22.77
C ARG A 303 -21.36 0.68 21.57
N ARG A 304 -20.06 0.94 21.65
CA ARG A 304 -19.28 1.62 20.60
C ARG A 304 -19.19 0.80 19.32
N TYR A 305 -19.16 -0.52 19.46
CA TYR A 305 -19.02 -1.47 18.34
C TYR A 305 -20.34 -2.16 17.97
N ARG A 306 -21.47 -1.70 18.53
CA ARG A 306 -22.77 -2.36 18.34
C ARG A 306 -23.18 -2.50 16.87
N SER A 307 -22.77 -1.55 16.03
CA SER A 307 -23.02 -1.55 14.59
C SER A 307 -21.74 -1.59 13.76
N SER A 308 -20.59 -1.94 14.37
CA SER A 308 -19.31 -1.97 13.64
C SER A 308 -19.22 -3.17 12.72
N SER A 309 -18.83 -2.94 11.47
CA SER A 309 -18.39 -3.99 10.58
C SER A 309 -16.96 -4.42 10.94
N VAL A 310 -16.75 -5.69 11.26
CA VAL A 310 -15.44 -6.25 11.58
C VAL A 310 -14.78 -6.75 10.31
N MET A 311 -13.67 -6.11 9.93
CA MET A 311 -12.89 -6.40 8.72
C MET A 311 -11.55 -7.04 9.08
N HIS A 312 -11.04 -7.89 8.20
CA HIS A 312 -9.73 -8.53 8.35
C HIS A 312 -9.20 -9.04 7.00
N PRO A 313 -7.91 -8.81 6.64
CA PRO A 313 -7.37 -9.23 5.35
C PRO A 313 -7.13 -10.73 5.24
N LEU A 314 -7.30 -11.48 6.33
CA LEU A 314 -7.01 -12.90 6.47
C LEU A 314 -5.57 -13.29 6.05
N PRO A 315 -4.99 -14.40 6.54
CA PRO A 315 -5.59 -15.33 7.51
C PRO A 315 -5.62 -14.71 8.91
N ARG A 316 -6.63 -15.06 9.67
CA ARG A 316 -6.62 -14.82 11.12
C ARG A 316 -5.87 -15.95 11.82
N VAL A 317 -5.34 -15.63 13.01
CA VAL A 317 -4.71 -16.61 13.90
C VAL A 317 -5.44 -16.60 15.26
N GLU A 318 -5.19 -15.61 16.10
CA GLU A 318 -5.78 -15.49 17.45
C GLU A 318 -6.52 -14.17 17.67
N GLU A 319 -6.30 -13.18 16.79
CA GLU A 319 -6.84 -11.83 16.90
C GLU A 319 -8.35 -11.71 16.63
N LEU A 320 -8.94 -12.73 16.02
CA LEU A 320 -10.39 -12.81 15.80
C LEU A 320 -10.96 -14.10 16.39
N GLY A 321 -11.94 -13.97 17.28
CA GLY A 321 -12.68 -15.09 17.82
C GLY A 321 -13.48 -15.85 16.76
N TYR A 322 -13.47 -17.18 16.84
CA TYR A 322 -14.28 -18.02 15.94
C TYR A 322 -15.79 -17.89 16.20
N ASP A 323 -16.17 -17.39 17.38
CA ASP A 323 -17.54 -17.10 17.77
C ASP A 323 -18.18 -15.95 16.99
N LEU A 324 -17.34 -15.15 16.28
CA LEU A 324 -17.80 -14.09 15.38
C LEU A 324 -18.26 -14.59 13.99
N ASP A 325 -17.93 -15.81 13.59
CA ASP A 325 -18.14 -16.26 12.21
C ASP A 325 -19.62 -16.22 11.76
N ASN A 326 -20.55 -16.30 12.71
CA ASN A 326 -21.98 -16.21 12.46
C ASN A 326 -22.59 -14.85 12.87
N ASP A 327 -21.78 -13.90 13.31
CA ASP A 327 -22.24 -12.53 13.61
C ASP A 327 -22.35 -11.73 12.31
N GLU A 328 -23.48 -11.06 12.10
CA GLU A 328 -23.73 -10.27 10.88
C GLU A 328 -22.71 -9.14 10.67
N ARG A 329 -22.09 -8.67 11.76
CA ARG A 329 -21.01 -7.66 11.76
C ARG A 329 -19.67 -8.20 11.28
N ALA A 330 -19.47 -9.52 11.26
CA ALA A 330 -18.25 -10.17 10.79
C ALA A 330 -18.20 -10.18 9.26
N VAL A 331 -17.65 -9.11 8.66
CA VAL A 331 -17.64 -8.96 7.20
C VAL A 331 -16.37 -9.44 6.53
N TYR A 332 -15.39 -9.98 7.25
CA TYR A 332 -14.09 -10.37 6.72
C TYR A 332 -14.16 -11.49 5.66
N PHE A 333 -15.13 -12.41 5.72
CA PHE A 333 -15.35 -13.37 4.65
C PHE A 333 -16.03 -12.73 3.43
N LYS A 334 -16.95 -11.78 3.64
CA LYS A 334 -17.52 -10.97 2.56
C LYS A 334 -16.44 -10.12 1.91
N GLN A 335 -15.55 -9.46 2.69
CA GLN A 335 -14.40 -8.71 2.21
C GLN A 335 -13.51 -9.58 1.31
N ALA A 336 -13.19 -10.81 1.71
CA ALA A 336 -12.43 -11.74 0.89
C ALA A 336 -13.16 -12.10 -0.40
N ALA A 337 -14.48 -12.32 -0.35
CA ALA A 337 -15.33 -12.61 -1.50
C ALA A 337 -15.43 -11.42 -2.45
N TYR A 338 -15.51 -10.18 -1.95
CA TYR A 338 -15.53 -8.95 -2.75
C TYR A 338 -14.26 -8.77 -3.59
N GLY A 339 -13.18 -9.42 -3.20
CA GLY A 339 -11.96 -9.44 -4.00
C GLY A 339 -12.15 -9.99 -5.41
N VAL A 340 -13.10 -10.92 -5.64
CA VAL A 340 -13.35 -11.49 -6.97
C VAL A 340 -13.98 -10.45 -7.91
N PRO A 341 -15.16 -9.85 -7.62
CA PRO A 341 -15.78 -8.87 -8.50
C PRO A 341 -14.93 -7.62 -8.71
N VAL A 342 -14.19 -7.14 -7.69
CA VAL A 342 -13.25 -6.01 -7.84
C VAL A 342 -12.13 -6.36 -8.83
N ARG A 343 -11.57 -7.57 -8.76
CA ARG A 343 -10.54 -8.03 -9.70
C ARG A 343 -11.07 -8.29 -11.08
N MET A 344 -12.32 -8.77 -11.22
CA MET A 344 -13.00 -8.87 -12.52
C MET A 344 -13.10 -7.48 -13.17
N ALA A 345 -13.58 -6.48 -12.45
CA ALA A 345 -13.68 -5.11 -12.96
C ALA A 345 -12.30 -4.53 -13.34
N LEU A 346 -11.28 -4.75 -12.50
CA LEU A 346 -9.90 -4.29 -12.74
C LEU A 346 -9.29 -4.96 -13.99
N ILE A 347 -9.44 -6.28 -14.15
CA ILE A 347 -8.94 -7.02 -15.31
C ILE A 347 -9.65 -6.52 -16.57
N SER A 348 -10.98 -6.39 -16.55
CA SER A 348 -11.76 -5.87 -17.69
C SER A 348 -11.33 -4.47 -18.11
N ALA A 349 -10.98 -3.62 -17.14
CA ALA A 349 -10.49 -2.27 -17.38
C ALA A 349 -9.10 -2.28 -18.03
N LEU A 350 -8.15 -3.04 -17.47
CA LEU A 350 -6.76 -3.07 -17.96
C LEU A 350 -6.63 -3.77 -19.32
N LEU A 351 -7.41 -4.81 -19.58
CA LEU A 351 -7.51 -5.46 -20.89
C LEU A 351 -8.31 -4.62 -21.93
N ARG A 352 -8.83 -3.45 -21.52
CA ARG A 352 -9.67 -2.59 -22.35
C ARG A 352 -10.93 -3.25 -22.89
N ILE A 353 -11.40 -4.29 -22.21
CA ILE A 353 -12.70 -4.91 -22.46
C ILE A 353 -13.82 -3.90 -22.16
N ARG A 354 -13.63 -3.13 -21.07
CA ARG A 354 -14.45 -2.00 -20.67
C ARG A 354 -13.59 -0.73 -20.66
N PRO A 355 -13.36 -0.09 -21.83
CA PRO A 355 -12.40 0.98 -21.99
C PRO A 355 -12.82 2.28 -21.26
N ASP A 356 -14.09 2.44 -20.93
CA ASP A 356 -14.68 3.55 -20.20
C ASP A 356 -14.32 3.57 -18.70
N LEU A 357 -13.78 2.47 -18.16
CA LEU A 357 -13.43 2.39 -16.74
C LEU A 357 -12.13 3.14 -16.39
N LEU A 358 -11.20 3.22 -17.32
CA LEU A 358 -9.93 3.90 -17.15
C LEU A 358 -9.82 5.06 -18.13
N GLY A 359 -9.72 6.27 -17.60
CA GLY A 359 -9.44 7.47 -18.36
C GLY A 359 -7.96 7.61 -18.73
N GLN A 360 -7.47 8.86 -18.80
CA GLN A 360 -6.06 9.14 -19.07
C GLN A 360 -5.13 8.78 -17.88
N GLY A 361 -5.70 8.42 -16.75
CA GLY A 361 -5.01 8.17 -15.51
C GLY A 361 -4.62 9.44 -14.75
N PRO A 362 -3.96 9.30 -13.62
CA PRO A 362 -3.46 10.43 -12.87
C PRO A 362 -2.42 11.21 -13.68
N PRO A 363 -2.28 12.52 -13.47
CA PRO A 363 -1.26 13.32 -14.12
C PRO A 363 0.14 12.80 -13.73
N ALA A 364 1.07 12.84 -14.70
CA ALA A 364 2.45 12.44 -14.45
C ALA A 364 3.04 13.29 -13.31
N LYS A 365 3.82 12.65 -12.41
CA LYS A 365 4.54 13.35 -11.34
C LYS A 365 5.50 14.35 -11.97
N LYS A 366 5.47 15.61 -11.51
CA LYS A 366 6.22 16.74 -12.08
C LYS A 366 7.69 16.82 -11.64
N HIS A 367 8.17 15.85 -10.86
CA HIS A 367 9.54 15.89 -10.34
C HIS A 367 10.54 15.30 -11.33
N PRO A 368 11.71 15.94 -11.53
CA PRO A 368 12.75 15.39 -12.40
C PRO A 368 13.29 14.07 -11.86
N ILE A 369 13.64 13.18 -12.78
CA ILE A 369 14.24 11.87 -12.44
C ILE A 369 15.76 12.02 -12.49
N TYR A 370 16.41 11.65 -11.39
CA TYR A 370 17.86 11.60 -11.25
C TYR A 370 18.41 10.21 -11.57
N THR A 371 19.41 10.14 -12.48
CA THR A 371 19.97 8.89 -12.99
C THR A 371 21.51 8.89 -13.03
N GLN A 372 22.18 9.84 -12.36
CA GLN A 372 23.65 10.02 -12.49
C GLN A 372 24.50 8.93 -11.82
N GLY A 373 23.88 7.91 -11.20
CA GLY A 373 24.59 6.75 -10.66
C GLY A 373 25.50 7.02 -9.44
N THR A 374 25.33 8.17 -8.76
CA THR A 374 26.13 8.53 -7.58
C THR A 374 25.41 8.28 -6.26
N LEU A 375 24.15 7.88 -6.31
CA LEU A 375 23.30 7.60 -5.16
C LEU A 375 22.71 6.19 -5.28
N GLY A 376 22.80 5.40 -4.22
CA GLY A 376 22.16 4.08 -4.08
C GLY A 376 20.92 4.17 -3.20
N CYS A 377 19.95 3.28 -3.38
CA CYS A 377 18.80 3.21 -2.47
C CYS A 377 19.20 2.58 -1.13
N GLU A 378 18.91 3.25 -0.02
CA GLU A 378 19.24 2.79 1.34
C GLU A 378 18.27 1.71 1.85
N ASN A 379 17.14 1.53 1.20
CA ASN A 379 16.20 0.48 1.57
C ASN A 379 16.75 -0.91 1.18
N THR A 380 17.17 -1.68 2.17
CA THR A 380 17.75 -3.02 1.99
C THR A 380 16.82 -4.03 1.33
N ARG A 381 15.52 -3.75 1.27
CA ARG A 381 14.50 -4.58 0.61
C ARG A 381 14.19 -4.10 -0.82
N CYS A 382 14.81 -3.02 -1.26
CA CYS A 382 14.60 -2.51 -2.61
C CYS A 382 15.14 -3.47 -3.67
N VAL A 383 14.43 -3.58 -4.77
CA VAL A 383 14.83 -4.38 -5.94
C VAL A 383 16.20 -4.00 -6.48
N THR A 384 16.64 -2.74 -6.33
CA THR A 384 17.95 -2.26 -6.75
C THR A 384 19.12 -2.88 -5.96
N GLY A 385 18.84 -3.49 -4.80
CA GLY A 385 19.81 -4.24 -4.00
C GLY A 385 19.99 -5.70 -4.43
N LEU A 386 19.13 -6.25 -5.31
CA LEU A 386 19.26 -7.62 -5.79
C LEU A 386 20.39 -7.78 -6.79
N SER A 387 21.32 -8.71 -6.52
CA SER A 387 22.48 -8.95 -7.38
C SER A 387 22.13 -9.38 -8.81
N SER A 388 21.02 -10.08 -9.02
CA SER A 388 20.49 -10.43 -10.34
C SER A 388 20.10 -9.19 -11.13
N GLU A 389 19.46 -8.24 -10.47
CA GLU A 389 18.89 -7.05 -11.09
C GLU A 389 19.94 -5.94 -11.30
N GLN A 390 20.97 -5.87 -10.47
CA GLN A 390 22.07 -4.88 -10.57
C GLN A 390 22.85 -4.94 -11.90
N ARG A 391 22.70 -6.02 -12.67
CA ARG A 391 23.35 -6.17 -13.97
C ARG A 391 22.81 -5.19 -15.03
N TYR A 392 21.58 -4.72 -14.88
CA TYR A 392 20.91 -3.86 -15.85
C TYR A 392 20.07 -2.74 -15.21
N LEU A 393 19.80 -2.82 -13.89
CA LEU A 393 18.96 -1.89 -13.19
C LEU A 393 19.80 -0.82 -12.48
N GLU A 394 19.70 0.41 -12.95
CA GLU A 394 20.31 1.55 -12.28
C GLU A 394 19.32 2.18 -11.28
N PRO A 395 19.79 2.57 -10.08
CA PRO A 395 18.97 3.34 -9.15
C PRO A 395 18.52 4.66 -9.79
N ARG A 396 17.20 4.94 -9.71
CA ARG A 396 16.58 6.17 -10.19
C ARG A 396 15.81 6.84 -9.06
N PHE A 397 15.86 8.17 -9.01
CA PHE A 397 15.22 8.93 -7.93
C PHE A 397 14.42 10.09 -8.48
N LEU A 398 13.25 10.36 -7.90
CA LEU A 398 12.53 11.61 -8.06
C LEU A 398 13.18 12.63 -7.13
N ILE A 399 13.54 13.81 -7.65
CA ILE A 399 14.11 14.89 -6.85
C ILE A 399 13.00 15.82 -6.39
N ILE A 400 12.86 15.91 -5.08
CA ILE A 400 11.80 16.69 -4.43
C ILE A 400 12.46 17.82 -3.65
N PRO A 401 12.28 19.09 -4.07
CA PRO A 401 12.75 20.22 -3.29
C PRO A 401 11.93 20.40 -2.01
N GLU A 402 12.63 20.53 -0.88
CA GLU A 402 12.07 20.95 0.40
C GLU A 402 12.52 22.39 0.72
N ALA A 403 12.04 22.93 1.83
CA ALA A 403 12.32 24.32 2.20
C ALA A 403 13.82 24.63 2.34
N ASP A 404 14.62 23.68 2.82
CA ASP A 404 16.03 23.85 3.15
C ASP A 404 16.98 22.80 2.52
N ARG A 405 16.45 21.88 1.67
CA ARG A 405 17.24 20.77 1.09
C ARG A 405 16.54 20.10 -0.09
N LEU A 406 17.27 19.20 -0.76
CA LEU A 406 16.69 18.26 -1.71
C LEU A 406 16.50 16.89 -1.06
N LEU A 407 15.39 16.25 -1.42
CA LEU A 407 15.07 14.88 -1.07
C LEU A 407 15.11 14.03 -2.36
N ALA A 408 15.60 12.81 -2.24
CA ALA A 408 15.63 11.83 -3.33
C ALA A 408 14.70 10.67 -3.00
N ARG A 409 13.59 10.52 -3.73
CA ARG A 409 12.66 9.40 -3.59
C ARG A 409 12.97 8.31 -4.61
N CYS A 410 13.26 7.10 -4.16
CA CYS A 410 13.49 5.98 -5.05
C CYS A 410 12.29 5.74 -5.97
N VAL A 411 12.50 5.66 -7.29
CA VAL A 411 11.43 5.43 -8.27
C VAL A 411 10.78 4.06 -8.11
N TYR A 412 11.52 3.08 -7.58
CA TYR A 412 11.08 1.70 -7.45
C TYR A 412 10.30 1.43 -6.17
N CYS A 413 10.91 1.66 -5.00
CA CYS A 413 10.33 1.34 -3.69
C CYS A 413 9.77 2.56 -2.95
N GLU A 414 9.82 3.74 -3.55
CA GLU A 414 9.33 5.02 -3.02
C GLU A 414 9.94 5.44 -1.67
N HIS A 415 11.05 4.79 -1.26
CA HIS A 415 11.81 5.18 -0.07
C HIS A 415 12.46 6.55 -0.27
N ASP A 416 12.27 7.44 0.70
CA ASP A 416 12.88 8.77 0.71
C ASP A 416 14.26 8.74 1.35
N MET A 417 15.21 9.37 0.72
CA MET A 417 16.57 9.57 1.21
C MET A 417 16.92 11.05 1.20
N ILE A 418 17.76 11.45 2.11
CA ILE A 418 18.29 12.82 2.18
C ILE A 418 19.77 12.74 1.84
N PRO A 419 20.18 13.06 0.58
CA PRO A 419 21.60 13.15 0.24
C PRO A 419 22.30 14.16 1.19
N GLU A 420 23.45 13.79 1.72
CA GLU A 420 24.20 14.73 2.59
C GLU A 420 24.79 15.88 1.81
N PHE A 421 25.19 15.63 0.55
CA PHE A 421 25.82 16.62 -0.30
C PHE A 421 25.16 16.69 -1.68
N VAL A 422 25.20 17.90 -2.22
CA VAL A 422 24.78 18.22 -3.59
C VAL A 422 25.96 18.82 -4.37
N GLY A 423 26.05 18.50 -5.63
CA GLY A 423 27.14 18.98 -6.48
C GLY A 423 26.66 19.29 -7.89
N ARG A 424 27.60 19.74 -8.73
CA ARG A 424 27.38 20.05 -10.14
C ARG A 424 28.41 19.33 -11.00
N LEU A 425 27.93 18.61 -12.01
CA LEU A 425 28.82 17.91 -12.96
C LEU A 425 29.70 18.90 -13.72
N SER A 426 29.16 20.06 -14.10
CA SER A 426 29.85 21.10 -14.85
C SER A 426 31.03 21.72 -14.10
N THR A 427 30.91 21.92 -12.81
CA THR A 427 31.94 22.56 -12.00
C THR A 427 32.81 21.57 -11.24
N ARG A 428 32.36 20.31 -11.10
CA ARG A 428 32.93 19.30 -10.21
C ARG A 428 33.12 19.76 -8.77
N LYS A 429 32.17 20.57 -8.30
CA LYS A 429 32.13 21.05 -6.91
C LYS A 429 30.92 20.51 -6.21
N PHE A 430 31.05 20.31 -4.87
CA PHE A 430 29.96 19.89 -4.00
C PHE A 430 29.89 20.74 -2.74
N GLU A 431 28.72 20.78 -2.14
CA GLU A 431 28.42 21.48 -0.89
C GLU A 431 27.39 20.69 -0.07
N PRO A 432 27.22 20.93 1.23
CA PRO A 432 26.16 20.31 2.02
C PRO A 432 24.77 20.60 1.43
N ASN A 433 23.89 19.61 1.48
CA ASN A 433 22.50 19.71 1.03
C ASN A 433 21.65 20.47 2.06
N ARG A 434 21.94 21.76 2.24
CA ARG A 434 21.33 22.65 3.26
C ARG A 434 20.95 23.99 2.66
N ARG A 435 20.21 23.98 1.54
CA ARG A 435 19.72 25.21 0.91
C ARG A 435 18.40 24.99 0.20
N THR A 436 17.67 26.06 0.01
CA THR A 436 16.48 26.08 -0.86
C THR A 436 16.89 25.99 -2.33
N PHE A 437 16.19 25.15 -3.08
CA PHE A 437 16.33 25.05 -4.53
C PHE A 437 15.06 25.58 -5.18
N THR A 438 15.18 26.70 -5.89
CA THR A 438 14.08 27.26 -6.72
C THR A 438 13.93 26.48 -8.03
N GLU A 439 15.04 25.97 -8.56
CA GLU A 439 15.10 25.15 -9.75
C GLU A 439 16.10 24.01 -9.55
N ILE A 440 15.77 22.85 -10.10
CA ILE A 440 16.67 21.69 -10.08
C ILE A 440 17.60 21.78 -11.29
N PRO A 441 18.92 21.87 -11.10
CA PRO A 441 19.87 21.94 -12.21
C PRO A 441 19.93 20.63 -13.00
N ASP A 442 20.04 20.70 -14.33
CA ASP A 442 20.16 19.54 -15.21
C ASP A 442 21.41 18.71 -14.93
N ASP A 443 22.50 19.36 -14.46
CA ASP A 443 23.79 18.76 -14.13
C ASP A 443 23.96 18.46 -12.62
N LEU A 444 22.85 18.31 -11.90
CA LEU A 444 22.83 17.99 -10.47
C LEU A 444 23.57 16.67 -10.19
N LEU A 445 24.37 16.66 -9.14
CA LEU A 445 24.92 15.44 -8.53
C LEU A 445 24.46 15.35 -7.08
N LEU A 446 24.09 14.14 -6.66
CA LEU A 446 23.68 13.84 -5.29
C LEU A 446 24.62 12.81 -4.69
N PHE A 447 25.04 13.00 -3.45
CA PHE A 447 25.97 12.12 -2.77
C PHE A 447 25.45 11.76 -1.37
N ALA A 448 25.59 10.49 -1.03
CA ALA A 448 25.24 9.99 0.30
C ALA A 448 26.16 10.56 1.38
N ASP A 449 27.45 10.73 1.06
CA ASP A 449 28.50 11.23 1.95
C ASP A 449 29.59 12.00 1.16
N GLU A 450 30.52 12.63 1.88
CA GLU A 450 31.64 13.38 1.31
C GLU A 450 32.61 12.48 0.51
N GLU A 451 32.84 11.26 0.98
CA GLU A 451 33.74 10.32 0.32
C GLU A 451 33.21 9.93 -1.06
N ALA A 452 31.90 9.73 -1.22
CA ALA A 452 31.27 9.48 -2.51
C ALA A 452 31.48 10.65 -3.49
N ALA A 453 31.42 11.89 -3.01
CA ALA A 453 31.70 13.07 -3.83
C ALA A 453 33.17 13.13 -4.28
N LEU A 454 34.10 12.87 -3.36
CA LEU A 454 35.53 12.82 -3.64
C LEU A 454 35.90 11.71 -4.62
N ARG A 455 35.35 10.49 -4.44
CA ARG A 455 35.55 9.37 -5.39
C ARG A 455 35.07 9.71 -6.82
N ARG A 456 34.06 10.56 -6.95
CA ARG A 456 33.56 11.04 -8.26
C ARG A 456 34.43 12.16 -8.84
N GLY A 457 35.50 12.56 -8.16
CA GLY A 457 36.44 13.62 -8.59
C GLY A 457 35.84 15.03 -8.37
N CYS A 458 34.91 15.17 -7.46
CA CYS A 458 34.41 16.47 -7.04
C CYS A 458 35.22 17.03 -5.86
N SER A 459 35.28 18.35 -5.73
CA SER A 459 35.93 19.05 -4.63
C SER A 459 34.94 19.94 -3.87
N PRO A 460 35.12 20.16 -2.55
CA PRO A 460 34.21 21.00 -1.81
C PRO A 460 34.25 22.44 -2.31
N VAL A 461 33.10 23.11 -2.26
CA VAL A 461 33.03 24.55 -2.47
C VAL A 461 33.77 25.21 -1.31
N ARG A 462 34.84 25.99 -1.58
CA ARG A 462 35.52 26.76 -0.54
C ARG A 462 34.54 27.75 0.05
N GLN A 463 34.17 27.58 1.31
CA GLN A 463 33.50 28.63 2.04
C GLN A 463 34.44 29.87 2.04
N LYS A 464 33.97 30.97 1.49
CA LYS A 464 34.65 32.25 1.75
C LYS A 464 34.63 32.42 3.25
N ALA A 465 35.83 32.44 3.86
CA ALA A 465 36.00 32.86 5.26
C ALA A 465 35.31 34.22 5.36
N GLY A 466 34.23 34.25 6.15
CA GLY A 466 33.51 35.48 6.41
C GLY A 466 34.48 36.51 7.00
N GLY A 467 34.63 37.60 6.31
CA GLY A 467 35.25 38.79 6.83
C GLY A 467 34.27 39.55 7.70
#